data_99c00c23715f94521423ede4578fd42a
#
_entry.id   99c00c23715f94521423ede4578fd42a
#
_cell.length_a   1.000
_cell.length_b   1.000
_cell.length_c   1.000
_cell.angle_alpha   90.00
_cell.angle_beta   90.00
_cell.angle_gamma   90.00
#
_symmetry.space_group_name_H-M   'P 1'
#
loop_
_entity.id
_entity.type
_entity.pdbx_description
1 polymer ?
#
loop_
_entity_poly.entity_id
_entity_poly.type
_entity_poly.pdbx_seq_one_letter_code
_entity_poly.pdbx_strand_id
1 'polypeptide(L)'
;VFADFLAEYRQGRTPNPDILCNREIKFTQFVRYANSLGADYIATGHYARRDHEPGIDENPRDIKADSPRVLKGLDEGKDQTYFLQAVPAAKLASCLFPLGTWQKSAIRQVAEDLGLPNHRKKDSTGICFIGERRFDDFLAKYIHDEPGPISDPQGRLLGNHRGLHQYTLGQRQ
;
A
#
# COMPACT_ATOMS: atom_id res chain seq x y z
N VAL A 1 5.86 2.76 12.12
CA VAL A 1 5.87 2.69 10.64
C VAL A 1 6.87 3.69 10.06
N PHE A 2 6.72 5.01 10.34
CA PHE A 2 7.62 6.00 9.72
C PHE A 2 9.06 5.91 10.24
N ALA A 3 9.24 5.73 11.55
CA ALA A 3 10.57 5.54 12.14
C ALA A 3 11.27 4.28 11.59
N ASP A 4 10.56 3.18 11.49
CA ASP A 4 11.07 1.93 10.92
C ASP A 4 11.44 2.10 9.44
N PHE A 5 10.60 2.81 8.69
CA PHE A 5 10.87 3.17 7.30
C PHE A 5 12.20 3.93 7.15
N LEU A 6 12.44 4.96 7.97
CA LEU A 6 13.69 5.71 7.95
C LEU A 6 14.88 4.87 8.40
N ALA A 7 14.69 3.98 9.37
CA ALA A 7 15.76 3.09 9.85
C ALA A 7 16.21 2.12 8.76
N GLU A 8 15.28 1.58 7.95
CA GLU A 8 15.60 0.71 6.82
C GLU A 8 16.41 1.45 5.74
N TYR A 9 15.98 2.67 5.38
CA TYR A 9 16.72 3.48 4.40
C TYR A 9 18.14 3.84 4.87
N ARG A 10 18.33 4.15 6.15
CA ARG A 10 19.66 4.39 6.71
C ARG A 10 20.59 3.18 6.61
N GLN A 11 20.03 1.98 6.53
CA GLN A 11 20.77 0.74 6.35
C GLN A 11 20.92 0.33 4.87
N GLY A 12 20.58 1.22 3.93
CA GLY A 12 20.65 0.94 2.49
C GLY A 12 19.61 -0.07 2.01
N ARG A 13 18.55 -0.31 2.78
CA ARG A 13 17.43 -1.17 2.36
C ARG A 13 16.28 -0.32 1.84
N THR A 14 15.53 -0.86 0.89
CA THR A 14 14.33 -0.21 0.34
C THR A 14 13.06 -0.84 0.93
N PRO A 15 12.49 -0.29 2.01
CA PRO A 15 11.26 -0.82 2.61
C PRO A 15 10.05 -0.51 1.74
N ASN A 16 9.00 -1.30 1.91
CA ASN A 16 7.67 -0.97 1.38
C ASN A 16 6.76 -0.45 2.50
N PRO A 17 6.66 0.88 2.66
CA PRO A 17 5.88 1.47 3.74
C PRO A 17 4.38 1.31 3.58
N ASP A 18 3.87 1.08 2.35
CA ASP A 18 2.44 0.89 2.11
C ASP A 18 1.95 -0.43 2.68
N ILE A 19 2.77 -1.49 2.65
CA ILE A 19 2.47 -2.76 3.33
C ILE A 19 2.35 -2.54 4.85
N LEU A 20 3.31 -1.83 5.44
CA LEU A 20 3.27 -1.52 6.87
C LEU A 20 2.09 -0.60 7.23
N CYS A 21 1.79 0.39 6.38
CA CYS A 21 0.63 1.26 6.57
C CYS A 21 -0.68 0.47 6.55
N ASN A 22 -0.83 -0.46 5.61
CA ASN A 22 -2.00 -1.33 5.58
C ASN A 22 -2.10 -2.17 6.85
N ARG A 23 -1.02 -2.85 7.24
CA ARG A 23 -1.03 -3.73 8.42
C ARG A 23 -1.28 -2.98 9.73
N GLU A 24 -0.56 -1.88 9.98
CA GLU A 24 -0.55 -1.23 11.30
C GLU A 24 -1.60 -0.11 11.42
N ILE A 25 -1.83 0.63 10.36
CA ILE A 25 -2.71 1.81 10.40
C ILE A 25 -4.10 1.46 9.88
N LYS A 26 -4.24 1.10 8.60
CA LYS A 26 -5.57 0.93 7.98
C LYS A 26 -6.33 -0.25 8.58
N PHE A 27 -5.74 -1.44 8.58
CA PHE A 27 -6.41 -2.66 9.03
C PHE A 27 -6.17 -3.00 10.51
N THR A 28 -5.57 -2.09 11.28
CA THR A 28 -5.47 -2.22 12.73
C THR A 28 -6.06 -1.02 13.44
N GLN A 29 -5.41 0.14 13.37
CA GLN A 29 -5.84 1.31 14.16
C GLN A 29 -7.15 1.91 13.64
N PHE A 30 -7.27 2.07 12.31
CA PHE A 30 -8.49 2.61 11.72
C PHE A 30 -9.69 1.67 11.90
N VAL A 31 -9.50 0.34 11.75
CA VAL A 31 -10.55 -0.66 12.03
C VAL A 31 -11.01 -0.55 13.49
N ARG A 32 -10.09 -0.48 14.44
CA ARG A 32 -10.43 -0.30 15.86
C ARG A 32 -11.23 0.97 16.11
N TYR A 33 -10.79 2.06 15.50
CA TYR A 33 -11.48 3.34 15.65
C TYR A 33 -12.90 3.29 15.06
N ALA A 34 -13.06 2.76 13.85
CA ALA A 34 -14.36 2.61 13.22
C ALA A 34 -15.31 1.73 14.05
N ASN A 35 -14.80 0.59 14.56
CA ASN A 35 -15.57 -0.27 15.46
C ASN A 35 -16.01 0.46 16.75
N SER A 36 -15.16 1.34 17.30
CA SER A 36 -15.52 2.14 18.48
C SER A 36 -16.63 3.17 18.19
N LEU A 37 -16.83 3.52 16.92
CA LEU A 37 -17.94 4.35 16.44
C LEU A 37 -19.18 3.54 16.05
N GLY A 38 -19.16 2.22 16.23
CA GLY A 38 -20.28 1.33 15.91
C GLY A 38 -20.31 0.80 14.48
N ALA A 39 -19.23 0.96 13.71
CA ALA A 39 -19.16 0.37 12.38
C ALA A 39 -18.97 -1.17 12.47
N ASP A 40 -19.76 -1.91 11.73
CA ASP A 40 -19.64 -3.37 11.59
C ASP A 40 -18.66 -3.75 10.47
N TYR A 41 -18.65 -2.97 9.39
CA TYR A 41 -17.81 -3.18 8.22
C TYR A 41 -17.04 -1.94 7.82
N ILE A 42 -15.92 -2.15 7.14
CA ILE A 42 -15.11 -1.10 6.51
C ILE A 42 -14.98 -1.41 5.03
N ALA A 43 -15.47 -0.51 4.19
CA ALA A 43 -15.21 -0.57 2.75
C ALA A 43 -13.88 0.10 2.41
N THR A 44 -13.10 -0.52 1.57
CA THR A 44 -11.80 0.01 1.12
C THR A 44 -11.69 0.01 -0.39
N GLY A 45 -11.00 1.03 -0.93
CA GLY A 45 -10.77 1.19 -2.37
C GLY A 45 -9.68 0.28 -2.96
N HIS A 46 -9.24 -0.77 -2.25
CA HIS A 46 -8.29 -1.71 -2.81
C HIS A 46 -8.91 -2.55 -3.93
N TYR A 47 -8.19 -2.68 -5.04
CA TYR A 47 -8.51 -3.64 -6.09
C TYR A 47 -8.06 -5.03 -5.66
N ALA A 48 -8.82 -5.63 -4.76
CA ALA A 48 -8.65 -6.97 -4.22
C ALA A 48 -10.03 -7.61 -4.08
N ARG A 49 -10.11 -8.91 -3.93
CA ARG A 49 -11.34 -9.66 -3.66
C ARG A 49 -11.13 -10.57 -2.47
N ARG A 50 -12.20 -11.08 -1.93
CA ARG A 50 -12.17 -12.20 -0.97
C ARG A 50 -12.99 -13.35 -1.54
N ASP A 51 -12.70 -14.56 -1.07
CA ASP A 51 -13.38 -15.78 -1.50
C ASP A 51 -14.86 -15.84 -1.07
N HIS A 52 -15.19 -15.13 0.01
CA HIS A 52 -16.56 -14.93 0.46
C HIS A 52 -16.76 -13.47 0.85
N GLU A 53 -17.60 -12.75 0.14
CA GLU A 53 -18.02 -11.41 0.55
C GLU A 53 -19.17 -11.56 1.54
N PRO A 54 -19.12 -10.90 2.71
CA PRO A 54 -20.21 -10.98 3.67
C PRO A 54 -21.48 -10.40 3.06
N GLY A 55 -22.60 -11.07 3.27
CA GLY A 55 -23.92 -10.53 2.96
C GLY A 55 -24.19 -9.27 3.78
N ILE A 56 -25.06 -8.38 3.27
CA ILE A 56 -25.43 -7.14 3.96
C ILE A 56 -26.03 -7.44 5.34
N ASP A 57 -26.67 -8.60 5.48
CA ASP A 57 -27.34 -9.05 6.70
C ASP A 57 -26.47 -9.95 7.58
N GLU A 58 -25.24 -10.26 7.16
CA GLU A 58 -24.32 -11.09 7.96
C GLU A 58 -23.57 -10.24 8.96
N ASN A 59 -23.69 -10.56 10.25
CA ASN A 59 -22.91 -9.91 11.28
C ASN A 59 -21.44 -10.42 11.19
N PRO A 60 -20.45 -9.54 11.04
CA PRO A 60 -19.03 -9.93 10.96
C PRO A 60 -18.55 -10.78 12.14
N ARG A 61 -19.23 -10.65 13.30
CA ARG A 61 -18.91 -11.41 14.52
C ARG A 61 -19.35 -12.88 14.46
N ASP A 62 -20.29 -13.18 13.55
CA ASP A 62 -20.83 -14.52 13.35
C ASP A 62 -20.14 -15.26 12.21
N ILE A 63 -19.32 -14.55 11.41
CA ILE A 63 -18.48 -15.16 10.39
C ILE A 63 -17.49 -16.06 11.11
N LYS A 64 -17.80 -17.37 11.12
CA LYS A 64 -16.91 -18.40 11.67
C LYS A 64 -15.51 -18.23 11.08
N ALA A 65 -14.53 -18.43 11.93
CA ALA A 65 -13.12 -18.13 11.78
C ALA A 65 -12.34 -18.87 10.66
N ASP A 66 -12.97 -19.27 9.58
CA ASP A 66 -12.25 -19.51 8.36
C ASP A 66 -11.84 -18.14 7.82
N SER A 67 -10.61 -17.79 8.15
CA SER A 67 -10.02 -16.52 7.76
C SER A 67 -10.23 -16.30 6.27
N PRO A 68 -10.82 -15.17 5.84
CA PRO A 68 -11.11 -14.94 4.43
C PRO A 68 -9.83 -15.02 3.62
N ARG A 69 -9.86 -15.73 2.51
CA ARG A 69 -8.74 -15.73 1.57
C ARG A 69 -8.85 -14.49 0.70
N VAL A 70 -7.76 -13.77 0.59
CA VAL A 70 -7.66 -12.62 -0.31
C VAL A 70 -7.33 -13.12 -1.71
N LEU A 71 -8.10 -12.68 -2.70
CA LEU A 71 -7.97 -13.03 -4.10
C LEU A 71 -7.57 -11.79 -4.89
N LYS A 72 -6.85 -12.00 -6.00
CA LYS A 72 -6.49 -10.90 -6.92
C LYS A 72 -7.74 -10.18 -7.44
N GLY A 73 -7.63 -8.86 -7.61
CA GLY A 73 -8.63 -8.08 -8.33
C GLY A 73 -8.79 -8.55 -9.77
N LEU A 74 -9.94 -8.29 -10.39
CA LEU A 74 -10.17 -8.63 -11.79
C LEU A 74 -9.38 -7.73 -12.76
N ASP A 75 -9.05 -6.52 -12.37
CA ASP A 75 -8.16 -5.65 -13.12
C ASP A 75 -6.71 -5.99 -12.76
N GLU A 76 -6.06 -6.82 -13.57
CA GLU A 76 -4.68 -7.27 -13.33
C GLU A 76 -3.68 -6.10 -13.31
N GLY A 77 -3.94 -5.05 -14.09
CA GLY A 77 -3.12 -3.83 -14.12
C GLY A 77 -3.28 -2.95 -12.88
N LYS A 78 -4.28 -3.22 -12.04
CA LYS A 78 -4.60 -2.47 -10.82
C LYS A 78 -4.67 -3.34 -9.57
N ASP A 79 -4.38 -4.63 -9.67
CA ASP A 79 -4.37 -5.53 -8.53
C ASP A 79 -3.49 -4.98 -7.38
N GLN A 80 -4.07 -4.93 -6.20
CA GLN A 80 -3.43 -4.41 -4.99
C GLN A 80 -3.33 -5.45 -3.86
N THR A 81 -3.59 -6.71 -4.18
CA THR A 81 -3.56 -7.82 -3.21
C THR A 81 -2.21 -7.91 -2.52
N TYR A 82 -1.14 -7.66 -3.27
CA TYR A 82 0.22 -7.74 -2.76
C TYR A 82 0.47 -6.77 -1.59
N PHE A 83 -0.21 -5.61 -1.56
CA PHE A 83 -0.10 -4.66 -0.44
C PHE A 83 -0.79 -5.15 0.84
N LEU A 84 -1.62 -6.18 0.74
CA LEU A 84 -2.37 -6.77 1.86
C LEU A 84 -1.66 -8.00 2.47
N GLN A 85 -0.57 -8.47 1.88
CA GLN A 85 0.10 -9.72 2.24
C GLN A 85 0.51 -9.82 3.73
N ALA A 86 0.81 -8.70 4.36
CA ALA A 86 1.22 -8.65 5.76
C ALA A 86 0.05 -8.40 6.73
N VAL A 87 -1.17 -8.24 6.22
CA VAL A 87 -2.37 -8.05 7.04
C VAL A 87 -2.90 -9.43 7.46
N PRO A 88 -3.02 -9.72 8.76
CA PRO A 88 -3.62 -10.98 9.20
C PRO A 88 -5.04 -11.14 8.65
N ALA A 89 -5.36 -12.31 8.09
CA ALA A 89 -6.63 -12.55 7.44
C ALA A 89 -7.85 -12.27 8.35
N ALA A 90 -7.74 -12.58 9.64
CA ALA A 90 -8.78 -12.29 10.63
C ALA A 90 -9.13 -10.78 10.70
N LYS A 91 -8.17 -9.87 10.42
CA LYS A 91 -8.43 -8.42 10.38
C LYS A 91 -9.17 -7.97 9.12
N LEU A 92 -9.16 -8.80 8.08
CA LEU A 92 -9.89 -8.56 6.84
C LEU A 92 -11.33 -9.10 6.88
N ALA A 93 -11.71 -9.80 7.96
CA ALA A 93 -13.06 -10.37 8.09
C ALA A 93 -14.17 -9.31 8.04
N SER A 94 -13.93 -8.13 8.61
CA SER A 94 -14.86 -6.99 8.57
C SER A 94 -14.58 -6.00 7.42
N CYS A 95 -13.78 -6.39 6.40
CA CYS A 95 -13.42 -5.51 5.30
C CYS A 95 -14.14 -5.91 4.02
N LEU A 96 -14.69 -4.92 3.32
CA LEU A 96 -15.32 -5.05 2.01
C LEU A 96 -14.38 -4.48 0.94
N PHE A 97 -14.33 -5.16 -0.21
CA PHE A 97 -13.53 -4.74 -1.37
C PHE A 97 -14.42 -4.48 -2.60
N PRO A 98 -15.24 -3.43 -2.58
CA PRO A 98 -16.25 -3.21 -3.61
C PRO A 98 -15.68 -3.00 -5.02
N LEU A 99 -14.41 -2.64 -5.13
CA LEU A 99 -13.75 -2.41 -6.42
C LEU A 99 -13.07 -3.66 -7.00
N GLY A 100 -13.00 -4.74 -6.26
CA GLY A 100 -12.22 -5.93 -6.64
C GLY A 100 -12.71 -6.65 -7.90
N THR A 101 -13.99 -6.51 -8.22
CA THR A 101 -14.64 -7.13 -9.39
C THR A 101 -14.79 -6.19 -10.59
N TRP A 102 -14.20 -5.00 -10.52
CA TRP A 102 -14.36 -3.97 -11.54
C TRP A 102 -13.04 -3.65 -12.25
N GLN A 103 -13.14 -3.32 -13.54
CA GLN A 103 -12.07 -2.65 -14.26
C GLN A 103 -12.02 -1.17 -13.85
N LYS A 104 -10.82 -0.61 -13.70
CA LYS A 104 -10.66 0.79 -13.28
C LYS A 104 -11.31 1.78 -14.25
N SER A 105 -11.29 1.49 -15.56
CA SER A 105 -11.97 2.28 -16.56
C SER A 105 -13.48 2.37 -16.31
N ALA A 106 -14.10 1.25 -15.98
CA ALA A 106 -15.53 1.21 -15.66
C ALA A 106 -15.86 2.01 -14.39
N ILE A 107 -15.03 1.90 -13.34
CA ILE A 107 -15.20 2.70 -12.11
C ILE A 107 -15.09 4.21 -12.41
N ARG A 108 -14.17 4.61 -13.28
CA ARG A 108 -14.04 6.02 -13.67
C ARG A 108 -15.27 6.52 -14.43
N GLN A 109 -15.84 5.68 -15.31
CA GLN A 109 -17.07 6.03 -16.01
C GLN A 109 -18.24 6.22 -15.03
N VAL A 110 -18.44 5.28 -14.11
CA VAL A 110 -19.47 5.40 -13.06
C VAL A 110 -19.24 6.66 -12.21
N ALA A 111 -17.99 6.98 -11.86
CA ALA A 111 -17.68 8.18 -11.10
C ALA A 111 -17.98 9.46 -11.89
N GLU A 112 -17.76 9.46 -13.21
CA GLU A 112 -18.10 10.57 -14.11
C GLU A 112 -19.62 10.73 -14.23
N ASP A 113 -20.34 9.63 -14.46
CA ASP A 113 -21.81 9.62 -14.59
C ASP A 113 -22.50 10.12 -13.30
N LEU A 114 -21.89 9.83 -12.14
CA LEU A 114 -22.35 10.32 -10.83
C LEU A 114 -21.85 11.74 -10.50
N GLY A 115 -21.10 12.38 -11.38
CA GLY A 115 -20.56 13.73 -11.16
C GLY A 115 -19.55 13.84 -10.01
N LEU A 116 -18.84 12.74 -9.65
CA LEU A 116 -17.87 12.77 -8.56
C LEU A 116 -16.66 13.63 -8.95
N PRO A 117 -16.22 14.56 -8.08
CA PRO A 117 -15.17 15.53 -8.44
C PRO A 117 -13.79 14.89 -8.68
N ASN A 118 -13.59 13.66 -8.23
CA ASN A 118 -12.33 12.93 -8.34
C ASN A 118 -12.27 11.95 -9.51
N HIS A 119 -13.28 11.89 -10.41
CA HIS A 119 -13.32 10.95 -11.53
C HIS A 119 -12.09 11.06 -12.46
N ARG A 120 -11.52 12.27 -12.64
CA ARG A 120 -10.32 12.55 -13.46
C ARG A 120 -9.01 12.54 -12.67
N LYS A 121 -9.06 12.27 -11.35
CA LYS A 121 -7.85 12.27 -10.54
C LYS A 121 -6.88 11.21 -11.06
N LYS A 122 -5.61 11.61 -11.28
CA LYS A 122 -4.53 10.69 -11.66
C LYS A 122 -4.32 9.65 -10.58
N ASP A 123 -3.85 8.47 -10.98
CA ASP A 123 -3.46 7.44 -10.02
C ASP A 123 -2.29 7.94 -9.15
N SER A 124 -2.34 7.63 -7.87
CA SER A 124 -1.22 7.90 -6.98
C SER A 124 -0.04 7.01 -7.39
N THR A 125 1.06 7.62 -7.77
CA THR A 125 2.29 6.93 -8.21
C THR A 125 3.36 6.88 -7.13
N GLY A 126 3.09 7.42 -5.94
CA GLY A 126 4.03 7.51 -4.84
C GLY A 126 3.54 6.84 -3.57
N ILE A 127 4.39 6.89 -2.55
CA ILE A 127 4.08 6.39 -1.21
C ILE A 127 2.94 7.22 -0.60
N CYS A 128 1.89 6.57 -0.11
CA CYS A 128 0.64 7.19 0.32
C CYS A 128 0.81 8.39 1.29
N PHE A 129 1.74 8.32 2.23
CA PHE A 129 1.93 9.40 3.23
C PHE A 129 2.91 10.49 2.80
N ILE A 130 3.61 10.33 1.67
CA ILE A 130 4.51 11.35 1.12
C ILE A 130 3.77 12.28 0.17
N GLY A 131 2.75 11.76 -0.52
CA GLY A 131 1.96 12.51 -1.51
C GLY A 131 2.73 12.75 -2.81
N GLU A 132 2.42 13.85 -3.50
CA GLU A 132 2.97 14.20 -4.83
C GLU A 132 4.36 14.87 -4.78
N ARG A 133 5.10 14.69 -3.70
CA ARG A 133 6.47 15.24 -3.55
C ARG A 133 7.49 14.31 -4.19
N ARG A 134 8.58 14.87 -4.67
CA ARG A 134 9.72 14.05 -5.07
C ARG A 134 10.25 13.30 -3.86
N PHE A 135 10.43 12.01 -4.03
CA PHE A 135 10.81 11.11 -2.95
C PHE A 135 12.17 11.47 -2.34
N ASP A 136 13.14 11.81 -3.20
CA ASP A 136 14.49 12.20 -2.80
C ASP A 136 14.48 13.47 -1.94
N ASP A 137 13.70 14.48 -2.34
CA ASP A 137 13.56 15.74 -1.58
C ASP A 137 12.88 15.51 -0.22
N PHE A 138 12.04 14.49 -0.14
CA PHE A 138 11.43 14.11 1.13
C PHE A 138 12.44 13.41 2.04
N LEU A 139 13.18 12.41 1.54
CA LEU A 139 14.18 11.68 2.32
C LEU A 139 15.33 12.59 2.80
N ALA A 140 15.76 13.52 1.98
CA ALA A 140 16.85 14.46 2.33
C ALA A 140 16.58 15.29 3.59
N LYS A 141 15.31 15.41 4.03
CA LYS A 141 14.96 16.08 5.30
C LYS A 141 15.26 15.24 6.53
N TYR A 142 15.44 13.94 6.39
CA TYR A 142 15.56 12.99 7.49
C TYR A 142 16.83 12.15 7.45
N ILE A 143 17.43 12.01 6.26
CA ILE A 143 18.63 11.21 6.03
C ILE A 143 19.64 12.08 5.29
N HIS A 144 20.81 12.25 5.87
CA HIS A 144 21.89 12.96 5.20
C HIS A 144 22.58 12.05 4.20
N ASP A 145 23.04 12.66 3.11
CA ASP A 145 23.84 11.97 2.11
C ASP A 145 25.20 11.56 2.73
N GLU A 146 25.54 10.29 2.57
CA GLU A 146 26.86 9.75 2.91
C GLU A 146 27.48 9.20 1.62
N PRO A 147 28.26 10.02 0.89
CA PRO A 147 28.89 9.60 -0.35
C PRO A 147 29.89 8.46 -0.14
N GLY A 148 29.93 7.54 -1.08
CA GLY A 148 30.86 6.43 -1.04
C GLY A 148 31.22 5.91 -2.42
N PRO A 149 32.21 4.99 -2.52
CA PRO A 149 32.68 4.46 -3.79
C PRO A 149 31.69 3.45 -4.40
N ILE A 150 31.57 3.47 -5.71
CA ILE A 150 30.95 2.42 -6.52
C ILE A 150 32.09 1.61 -7.14
N SER A 151 32.17 0.31 -6.85
CA SER A 151 33.22 -0.58 -7.37
C SER A 151 32.61 -1.77 -8.10
N ASP A 152 33.34 -2.32 -9.06
CA ASP A 152 32.98 -3.60 -9.68
C ASP A 152 33.36 -4.78 -8.74
N PRO A 153 32.96 -6.03 -9.09
CA PRO A 153 33.31 -7.21 -8.30
C PRO A 153 34.80 -7.48 -8.18
N GLN A 154 35.63 -6.87 -9.03
CA GLN A 154 37.08 -6.96 -8.98
C GLN A 154 37.73 -5.84 -8.13
N GLY A 155 36.91 -4.97 -7.52
CA GLY A 155 37.36 -3.89 -6.66
C GLY A 155 37.76 -2.61 -7.40
N ARG A 156 37.59 -2.53 -8.71
CA ARG A 156 37.94 -1.34 -9.50
C ARG A 156 36.88 -0.26 -9.26
N LEU A 157 37.32 0.96 -8.94
CA LEU A 157 36.47 2.12 -8.74
C LEU A 157 35.81 2.52 -10.06
N LEU A 158 34.48 2.60 -10.06
CA LEU A 158 33.66 3.03 -11.19
C LEU A 158 33.12 4.45 -11.01
N GLY A 159 33.01 4.94 -9.78
CA GLY A 159 32.49 6.25 -9.45
C GLY A 159 32.14 6.39 -7.97
N ASN A 160 31.37 7.43 -7.64
CA ASN A 160 30.87 7.64 -6.30
C ASN A 160 29.34 7.76 -6.29
N HIS A 161 28.69 7.16 -5.31
CA HIS A 161 27.28 7.39 -5.01
C HIS A 161 27.13 8.54 -4.01
N ARG A 162 25.96 9.18 -3.99
CA ARG A 162 25.64 10.25 -3.04
C ARG A 162 25.29 9.71 -1.64
N GLY A 163 24.66 8.56 -1.59
CA GLY A 163 24.25 7.86 -0.38
C GLY A 163 23.48 6.59 -0.75
N LEU A 164 23.67 5.50 -0.04
CA LEU A 164 23.05 4.19 -0.36
C LEU A 164 21.52 4.24 -0.34
N HIS A 165 20.93 5.11 0.48
CA HIS A 165 19.49 5.28 0.59
C HIS A 165 18.81 5.81 -0.70
N GLN A 166 19.59 6.33 -1.66
CA GLN A 166 19.08 6.81 -2.94
C GLN A 166 19.00 5.72 -4.02
N TYR A 167 19.48 4.50 -3.71
CA TYR A 167 19.56 3.41 -4.68
C TYR A 167 18.79 2.18 -4.20
N THR A 168 18.11 1.54 -5.13
CA THR A 168 17.43 0.26 -4.90
C THR A 168 18.17 -0.84 -5.63
N LEU A 169 18.35 -2.01 -4.99
CA LEU A 169 18.97 -3.16 -5.62
C LEU A 169 18.22 -3.52 -6.91
N GLY A 170 18.96 -3.67 -8.01
CA GLY A 170 18.39 -3.96 -9.33
C GLY A 170 17.80 -2.74 -10.07
N GLN A 171 17.94 -1.53 -9.52
CA GLN A 171 17.51 -0.31 -10.20
C GLN A 171 18.26 -0.16 -11.52
N ARG A 172 17.49 0.13 -12.58
CA ARG A 172 18.01 0.50 -13.90
C ARG A 172 17.66 1.96 -14.17
N GLN A 173 18.58 2.67 -14.79
CA GLN A 173 18.32 4.03 -15.29
C GLN A 173 17.42 3.99 -16.51
#